data_2c698680ab6f3b1edeba59b2ec07e5fd
#
_entry.id   2c698680ab6f3b1edeba59b2ec07e5fd
#
_cell.length_a   1.000
_cell.length_b   1.000
_cell.length_c   1.000
_cell.angle_alpha   90.00
_cell.angle_beta   90.00
_cell.angle_gamma   90.00
#
_symmetry.space_group_name_H-M   'P 1'
#
loop_
_entity.id
_entity.type
_entity.pdbx_description
1 polymer ?
#
loop_
_entity_poly.entity_id
_entity_poly.type
_entity_poly.pdbx_seq_one_letter_code
_entity_poly.pdbx_strand_id
1 'polypeptide(L)'
;MPASLIVLALSAFAIGTTEFVIMGLLPNVAADLGVSIPSAGWLVTGYALGVAIGAPFMALATAHWPRKRALLALMGIFIVGNLLCAVASGYDMLMLARVVTALCHGAFFGIGAVVAASLVPENRRASAVALMFTGLTLANVLGVPLGTALGQAAGWRSTFWAVVAIGVVALFGLWRVLPADRNQTRADLRQELLALRGLGFWLALSMTVFFAASMFALFTYVAPLLQEVTGVSPRGVTGTLLLIGLGLTLGNVIGGRLADWRLATSLVGIFVALALTSAALRWTGQAFLPAEITLFLWAAAAFAAVPALQINVVTFGKDAPNLVSTLNIGAFNVGNALGAWVGGLVIDHGLGLTAVPLAASGLALLALIATLLTASQARKSGLATAS
;
A
#
# COMPACT_ATOMS: atom_id res chain seq x y z
N MET A 1 18.82 -17.59 8.73
CA MET A 1 17.48 -17.28 8.21
C MET A 1 17.16 -18.26 7.10
N PRO A 2 15.97 -18.84 7.04
CA PRO A 2 15.61 -19.70 5.92
C PRO A 2 15.61 -18.91 4.62
N ALA A 3 16.26 -19.42 3.58
CA ALA A 3 16.32 -18.79 2.25
C ALA A 3 14.91 -18.50 1.68
N SER A 4 13.93 -19.31 2.06
CA SER A 4 12.51 -19.12 1.70
C SER A 4 11.94 -17.78 2.14
N LEU A 5 12.33 -17.26 3.32
CA LEU A 5 11.86 -15.95 3.81
C LEU A 5 12.45 -14.79 2.99
N ILE A 6 13.72 -14.93 2.59
CA ILE A 6 14.38 -13.92 1.74
C ILE A 6 13.70 -13.84 0.38
N VAL A 7 13.34 -14.99 -0.19
CA VAL A 7 12.65 -15.03 -1.50
C VAL A 7 11.22 -14.47 -1.40
N LEU A 8 10.50 -14.73 -0.30
CA LEU A 8 9.21 -14.10 -0.04
C LEU A 8 9.34 -12.57 0.10
N ALA A 9 10.39 -12.09 0.77
CA ALA A 9 10.68 -10.66 0.88
C ALA A 9 11.04 -10.04 -0.49
N LEU A 10 11.83 -10.75 -1.33
CA LEU A 10 12.12 -10.32 -2.71
C LEU A 10 10.85 -10.24 -3.57
N SER A 11 9.95 -11.20 -3.41
CA SER A 11 8.65 -11.18 -4.09
C SER A 11 7.80 -9.99 -3.64
N ALA A 12 7.75 -9.72 -2.33
CA ALA A 12 7.08 -8.56 -1.77
C ALA A 12 7.70 -7.24 -2.25
N PHE A 13 9.03 -7.19 -2.38
CA PHE A 13 9.75 -6.06 -2.97
C PHE A 13 9.34 -5.82 -4.42
N ALA A 14 9.26 -6.85 -5.25
CA ALA A 14 8.86 -6.73 -6.65
C ALA A 14 7.41 -6.22 -6.77
N ILE A 15 6.48 -6.79 -5.98
CA ILE A 15 5.07 -6.41 -5.97
C ILE A 15 4.91 -4.96 -5.48
N GLY A 16 5.56 -4.58 -4.39
CA GLY A 16 5.52 -3.21 -3.89
C GLY A 16 6.14 -2.19 -4.85
N THR A 17 7.23 -2.56 -5.52
CA THR A 17 7.85 -1.68 -6.52
C THR A 17 6.88 -1.38 -7.67
N THR A 18 6.21 -2.39 -8.23
CA THR A 18 5.25 -2.16 -9.33
C THR A 18 4.01 -1.38 -8.88
N GLU A 19 3.59 -1.53 -7.61
CA GLU A 19 2.47 -0.78 -7.06
C GLU A 19 2.77 0.72 -7.02
N PHE A 20 3.90 1.10 -6.43
CA PHE A 20 4.19 2.48 -6.07
C PHE A 20 5.01 3.26 -7.10
N VAL A 21 5.81 2.61 -7.95
CA VAL A 21 6.71 3.28 -8.90
C VAL A 21 5.98 4.15 -9.92
N ILE A 22 4.74 3.80 -10.26
CA ILE A 22 3.93 4.56 -11.20
C ILE A 22 3.70 6.00 -10.74
N MET A 23 3.67 6.26 -9.43
CA MET A 23 3.47 7.60 -8.85
C MET A 23 4.65 8.52 -9.15
N GLY A 24 5.87 7.99 -9.11
CA GLY A 24 7.08 8.72 -9.51
C GLY A 24 7.20 8.96 -11.01
N LEU A 25 6.54 8.13 -11.81
CA LEU A 25 6.56 8.16 -13.28
C LEU A 25 5.29 8.77 -13.89
N LEU A 26 4.34 9.23 -13.07
CA LEU A 26 3.04 9.69 -13.53
C LEU A 26 3.12 10.76 -14.64
N PRO A 27 3.98 11.81 -14.51
CA PRO A 27 4.16 12.80 -15.58
C PRO A 27 4.72 12.20 -16.87
N ASN A 28 5.67 11.26 -16.76
CA ASN A 28 6.29 10.62 -17.91
C ASN A 28 5.30 9.73 -18.67
N VAL A 29 4.47 8.98 -17.94
CA VAL A 29 3.40 8.13 -18.51
C VAL A 29 2.33 8.99 -19.16
N ALA A 30 1.87 10.06 -18.49
CA ALA A 30 0.87 10.97 -19.02
C ALA A 30 1.33 11.62 -20.33
N ALA A 31 2.56 12.13 -20.37
CA ALA A 31 3.15 12.76 -21.55
C ALA A 31 3.32 11.78 -22.73
N ASP A 32 3.85 10.58 -22.47
CA ASP A 32 4.09 9.56 -23.52
C ASP A 32 2.78 9.01 -24.12
N LEU A 33 1.75 8.83 -23.30
CA LEU A 33 0.46 8.31 -23.73
C LEU A 33 -0.53 9.41 -24.18
N GLY A 34 -0.17 10.69 -24.08
CA GLY A 34 -0.99 11.82 -24.48
C GLY A 34 -2.28 11.98 -23.68
N VAL A 35 -2.23 11.63 -22.38
CA VAL A 35 -3.37 11.74 -21.45
C VAL A 35 -3.11 12.79 -20.36
N SER A 36 -4.19 13.28 -19.73
CA SER A 36 -4.06 14.20 -18.59
C SER A 36 -3.46 13.52 -17.35
N ILE A 37 -2.90 14.30 -16.45
CA ILE A 37 -2.39 13.81 -15.16
C ILE A 37 -3.48 13.07 -14.36
N PRO A 38 -4.72 13.57 -14.22
CA PRO A 38 -5.81 12.82 -13.61
C PRO A 38 -6.15 11.51 -14.33
N SER A 39 -6.15 11.49 -15.66
CA SER A 39 -6.34 10.25 -16.43
C SER A 39 -5.23 9.23 -16.14
N ALA A 40 -3.97 9.66 -16.04
CA ALA A 40 -2.89 8.80 -15.62
C ALA A 40 -3.07 8.31 -14.17
N GLY A 41 -3.64 9.12 -13.27
CA GLY A 41 -3.99 8.75 -11.90
C GLY A 41 -4.98 7.57 -11.81
N TRP A 42 -5.87 7.41 -12.80
CA TRP A 42 -6.74 6.23 -12.87
C TRP A 42 -5.99 4.90 -12.99
N LEU A 43 -4.74 4.90 -13.47
CA LEU A 43 -3.88 3.70 -13.46
C LEU A 43 -3.57 3.22 -12.03
N VAL A 44 -3.50 4.14 -11.07
CA VAL A 44 -3.36 3.84 -9.64
C VAL A 44 -4.68 3.33 -9.08
N THR A 45 -5.77 4.04 -9.36
CA THR A 45 -7.13 3.65 -8.96
C THR A 45 -7.50 2.26 -9.49
N GLY A 46 -7.27 2.00 -10.77
CA GLY A 46 -7.56 0.71 -11.41
C GLY A 46 -6.75 -0.45 -10.81
N TYR A 47 -5.47 -0.21 -10.51
CA TYR A 47 -4.65 -1.19 -9.80
C TYR A 47 -5.20 -1.49 -8.40
N ALA A 48 -5.47 -0.47 -7.61
CA ALA A 48 -5.94 -0.62 -6.24
C ALA A 48 -7.32 -1.30 -6.16
N LEU A 49 -8.26 -0.95 -7.05
CA LEU A 49 -9.54 -1.66 -7.18
C LEU A 49 -9.32 -3.11 -7.62
N GLY A 50 -8.38 -3.34 -8.55
CA GLY A 50 -7.97 -4.68 -8.97
C GLY A 50 -7.45 -5.53 -7.81
N VAL A 51 -6.69 -4.94 -6.88
CA VAL A 51 -6.25 -5.63 -5.64
C VAL A 51 -7.45 -5.89 -4.73
N ALA A 52 -8.27 -4.89 -4.45
CA ALA A 52 -9.40 -5.00 -3.52
C ALA A 52 -10.40 -6.09 -3.94
N ILE A 53 -10.72 -6.15 -5.23
CA ILE A 53 -11.64 -7.14 -5.82
C ILE A 53 -10.91 -8.47 -6.08
N GLY A 54 -9.70 -8.39 -6.62
CA GLY A 54 -8.92 -9.57 -7.01
C GLY A 54 -8.47 -10.43 -5.85
N ALA A 55 -8.14 -9.82 -4.68
CA ALA A 55 -7.63 -10.57 -3.54
C ALA A 55 -8.59 -11.67 -3.05
N PRO A 56 -9.88 -11.40 -2.74
CA PRO A 56 -10.81 -12.46 -2.35
C PRO A 56 -11.08 -13.45 -3.49
N PHE A 57 -11.17 -12.98 -4.73
CA PHE A 57 -11.38 -13.87 -5.88
C PHE A 57 -10.21 -14.85 -6.05
N MET A 58 -8.97 -14.36 -6.03
CA MET A 58 -7.78 -15.21 -6.17
C MET A 58 -7.54 -16.09 -4.95
N ALA A 59 -7.87 -15.63 -3.75
CA ALA A 59 -7.84 -16.47 -2.55
C ALA A 59 -8.79 -17.66 -2.67
N LEU A 60 -10.01 -17.45 -3.17
CA LEU A 60 -10.98 -18.52 -3.42
C LEU A 60 -10.54 -19.45 -4.56
N ALA A 61 -10.05 -18.89 -5.67
CA ALA A 61 -9.59 -19.66 -6.83
C ALA A 61 -8.40 -20.58 -6.49
N THR A 62 -7.54 -20.14 -5.57
CA THR A 62 -6.36 -20.91 -5.14
C THR A 62 -6.56 -21.69 -3.84
N ALA A 63 -7.75 -21.62 -3.21
CA ALA A 63 -8.02 -22.20 -1.89
C ALA A 63 -7.76 -23.72 -1.79
N HIS A 64 -7.89 -24.43 -2.91
CA HIS A 64 -7.66 -25.88 -2.96
C HIS A 64 -6.24 -26.26 -3.44
N TRP A 65 -5.42 -25.26 -3.79
CA TRP A 65 -4.09 -25.51 -4.30
C TRP A 65 -3.06 -25.62 -3.16
N PRO A 66 -2.01 -26.45 -3.30
CA PRO A 66 -0.85 -26.38 -2.44
C PRO A 66 -0.29 -24.94 -2.44
N ARG A 67 0.02 -24.39 -1.26
CA ARG A 67 0.45 -22.98 -1.10
C ARG A 67 1.61 -22.59 -2.02
N LYS A 68 2.59 -23.50 -2.19
CA LYS A 68 3.69 -23.30 -3.15
C LYS A 68 3.18 -23.10 -4.58
N ARG A 69 2.24 -23.92 -5.05
CA ARG A 69 1.66 -23.78 -6.41
C ARG A 69 0.89 -22.48 -6.54
N ALA A 70 0.11 -22.09 -5.52
CA ALA A 70 -0.60 -20.82 -5.52
C ALA A 70 0.36 -19.63 -5.62
N LEU A 71 1.42 -19.58 -4.81
CA LEU A 71 2.43 -18.51 -4.86
C LEU A 71 3.15 -18.45 -6.20
N LEU A 72 3.49 -19.61 -6.80
CA LEU A 72 4.12 -19.65 -8.13
C LEU A 72 3.17 -19.13 -9.22
N ALA A 73 1.90 -19.51 -9.20
CA ALA A 73 0.90 -19.04 -10.16
C ALA A 73 0.65 -17.53 -10.03
N LEU A 74 0.53 -17.03 -8.78
CA LEU A 74 0.38 -15.60 -8.51
C LEU A 74 1.60 -14.80 -8.98
N MET A 75 2.82 -15.31 -8.76
CA MET A 75 4.04 -14.68 -9.29
C MET A 75 4.09 -14.77 -10.83
N GLY A 76 3.56 -15.83 -11.44
CA GLY A 76 3.37 -15.92 -12.89
C GLY A 76 2.44 -14.83 -13.44
N ILE A 77 1.28 -14.62 -12.80
CA ILE A 77 0.35 -13.52 -13.12
C ILE A 77 1.05 -12.17 -12.99
N PHE A 78 1.81 -11.96 -11.91
CA PHE A 78 2.60 -10.76 -11.68
C PHE A 78 3.57 -10.47 -12.83
N ILE A 79 4.33 -11.47 -13.28
CA ILE A 79 5.30 -11.35 -14.38
C ILE A 79 4.58 -11.03 -15.68
N VAL A 80 3.50 -11.74 -16.01
CA VAL A 80 2.70 -11.49 -17.21
C VAL A 80 2.12 -10.09 -17.22
N GLY A 81 1.52 -9.64 -16.10
CA GLY A 81 0.96 -8.31 -15.99
C GLY A 81 2.01 -7.20 -16.15
N ASN A 82 3.20 -7.34 -15.52
CA ASN A 82 4.28 -6.38 -15.69
C ASN A 82 4.91 -6.44 -17.11
N LEU A 83 4.96 -7.60 -17.75
CA LEU A 83 5.37 -7.72 -19.13
C LEU A 83 4.40 -6.96 -20.05
N LEU A 84 3.10 -7.10 -19.83
CA LEU A 84 2.08 -6.32 -20.57
C LEU A 84 2.24 -4.81 -20.31
N CYS A 85 2.56 -4.39 -19.09
CA CYS A 85 2.90 -2.98 -18.80
C CYS A 85 4.13 -2.53 -19.60
N ALA A 86 5.18 -3.35 -19.65
CA ALA A 86 6.43 -3.03 -20.34
C ALA A 86 6.27 -2.90 -21.86
N VAL A 87 5.31 -3.59 -22.45
CA VAL A 87 5.05 -3.56 -23.92
C VAL A 87 3.78 -2.76 -24.28
N ALA A 88 3.16 -2.08 -23.30
CA ALA A 88 1.92 -1.35 -23.53
C ALA A 88 2.12 -0.26 -24.59
N SER A 89 1.30 -0.31 -25.66
CA SER A 89 1.32 0.63 -26.77
C SER A 89 0.39 1.84 -26.55
N GLY A 90 -0.51 1.78 -25.57
CA GLY A 90 -1.48 2.82 -25.27
C GLY A 90 -2.05 2.71 -23.85
N TYR A 91 -2.87 3.69 -23.49
CA TYR A 91 -3.44 3.83 -22.16
C TYR A 91 -4.32 2.62 -21.76
N ASP A 92 -5.23 2.18 -22.63
CA ASP A 92 -6.16 1.09 -22.31
C ASP A 92 -5.41 -0.25 -22.07
N MET A 93 -4.39 -0.51 -22.88
CA MET A 93 -3.54 -1.68 -22.69
C MET A 93 -2.79 -1.61 -21.36
N LEU A 94 -2.25 -0.44 -21.00
CA LEU A 94 -1.58 -0.24 -19.74
C LEU A 94 -2.56 -0.40 -18.56
N MET A 95 -3.78 0.13 -18.64
CA MET A 95 -4.82 -0.03 -17.64
C MET A 95 -5.16 -1.52 -17.44
N LEU A 96 -5.41 -2.25 -18.51
CA LEU A 96 -5.68 -3.70 -18.44
C LEU A 96 -4.50 -4.45 -17.80
N ALA A 97 -3.27 -4.12 -18.20
CA ALA A 97 -2.06 -4.71 -17.65
C ALA A 97 -1.92 -4.46 -16.13
N ARG A 98 -2.25 -3.25 -15.68
CA ARG A 98 -2.27 -2.87 -14.27
C ARG A 98 -3.30 -3.68 -13.48
N VAL A 99 -4.51 -3.86 -14.03
CA VAL A 99 -5.57 -4.69 -13.40
C VAL A 99 -5.12 -6.15 -13.33
N VAL A 100 -4.56 -6.71 -14.39
CA VAL A 100 -4.03 -8.09 -14.39
C VAL A 100 -2.94 -8.25 -13.33
N THR A 101 -2.00 -7.30 -13.26
CA THR A 101 -0.94 -7.33 -12.23
C THR A 101 -1.52 -7.28 -10.82
N ALA A 102 -2.57 -6.49 -10.59
CA ALA A 102 -3.20 -6.32 -9.29
C ALA A 102 -3.83 -7.62 -8.74
N LEU A 103 -4.30 -8.52 -9.60
CA LEU A 103 -4.95 -9.76 -9.18
C LEU A 103 -4.07 -10.63 -8.27
N CYS A 104 -2.75 -10.62 -8.49
CA CYS A 104 -1.84 -11.43 -7.67
C CYS A 104 -1.59 -10.84 -6.28
N HIS A 105 -1.69 -9.50 -6.12
CA HIS A 105 -1.13 -8.76 -4.99
C HIS A 105 -1.68 -9.25 -3.64
N GLY A 106 -2.98 -9.07 -3.39
CA GLY A 106 -3.58 -9.35 -2.07
C GLY A 106 -3.49 -10.83 -1.69
N ALA A 107 -3.75 -11.74 -2.64
CA ALA A 107 -3.65 -13.18 -2.40
C ALA A 107 -2.19 -13.61 -2.15
N PHE A 108 -1.20 -13.02 -2.84
CA PHE A 108 0.20 -13.31 -2.61
C PHE A 108 0.62 -12.94 -1.19
N PHE A 109 0.26 -11.75 -0.70
CA PHE A 109 0.59 -11.33 0.66
C PHE A 109 -0.12 -12.19 1.71
N GLY A 110 -1.39 -12.54 1.51
CA GLY A 110 -2.14 -13.40 2.42
C GLY A 110 -1.53 -14.80 2.53
N ILE A 111 -1.35 -15.51 1.40
CA ILE A 111 -0.76 -16.86 1.38
C ILE A 111 0.70 -16.83 1.80
N GLY A 112 1.46 -15.83 1.36
CA GLY A 112 2.87 -15.64 1.70
C GLY A 112 3.11 -15.45 3.19
N ALA A 113 2.25 -14.68 3.88
CA ALA A 113 2.33 -14.49 5.33
C ALA A 113 2.11 -15.81 6.09
N VAL A 114 1.13 -16.61 5.66
CA VAL A 114 0.87 -17.94 6.25
C VAL A 114 2.06 -18.88 6.01
N VAL A 115 2.62 -18.87 4.80
CA VAL A 115 3.84 -19.67 4.48
C VAL A 115 5.02 -19.17 5.30
N ALA A 116 5.27 -17.88 5.39
CA ALA A 116 6.36 -17.32 6.19
C ALA A 116 6.27 -17.77 7.67
N ALA A 117 5.08 -17.68 8.25
CA ALA A 117 4.81 -18.13 9.61
C ALA A 117 5.04 -19.65 9.80
N SER A 118 4.73 -20.47 8.78
CA SER A 118 4.89 -21.93 8.85
C SER A 118 6.34 -22.42 8.73
N LEU A 119 7.27 -21.57 8.25
CA LEU A 119 8.67 -21.90 8.06
C LEU A 119 9.53 -21.78 9.33
N VAL A 120 8.95 -21.30 10.43
CA VAL A 120 9.66 -21.01 11.67
C VAL A 120 8.89 -21.51 12.90
N PRO A 121 9.57 -21.73 14.05
CA PRO A 121 8.90 -22.04 15.30
C PRO A 121 7.90 -20.97 15.73
N GLU A 122 6.94 -21.34 16.57
CA GLU A 122 5.80 -20.49 16.96
C GLU A 122 6.20 -19.12 17.52
N ASN A 123 7.25 -19.10 18.36
CA ASN A 123 7.78 -17.88 18.97
C ASN A 123 8.48 -16.91 17.97
N ARG A 124 8.63 -17.29 16.70
CA ARG A 124 9.26 -16.49 15.64
C ARG A 124 8.33 -16.17 14.46
N ARG A 125 7.07 -16.62 14.51
CA ARG A 125 6.11 -16.45 13.41
C ARG A 125 5.90 -14.98 13.03
N ALA A 126 5.70 -14.11 14.01
CA ALA A 126 5.54 -12.68 13.77
C ALA A 126 6.78 -12.06 13.08
N SER A 127 7.97 -12.43 13.54
CA SER A 127 9.23 -11.96 12.94
C SER A 127 9.42 -12.44 11.49
N ALA A 128 8.98 -13.66 11.17
CA ALA A 128 9.05 -14.19 9.81
C ALA A 128 8.10 -13.45 8.84
N VAL A 129 6.89 -13.17 9.30
CA VAL A 129 5.92 -12.35 8.54
C VAL A 129 6.44 -10.92 8.38
N ALA A 130 6.96 -10.31 9.42
CA ALA A 130 7.56 -8.97 9.36
C ALA A 130 8.73 -8.92 8.36
N LEU A 131 9.58 -9.97 8.32
CA LEU A 131 10.67 -10.04 7.35
C LEU A 131 10.16 -10.09 5.90
N MET A 132 9.10 -10.82 5.63
CA MET A 132 8.48 -10.80 4.30
C MET A 132 7.99 -9.38 3.94
N PHE A 133 7.31 -8.69 4.86
CA PHE A 133 6.82 -7.32 4.64
C PHE A 133 7.95 -6.27 4.58
N THR A 134 9.16 -6.58 5.06
CA THR A 134 10.33 -5.71 4.85
C THR A 134 10.61 -5.50 3.37
N GLY A 135 10.26 -6.46 2.50
CA GLY A 135 10.31 -6.29 1.05
C GLY A 135 9.48 -5.10 0.56
N LEU A 136 8.27 -4.90 1.10
CA LEU A 136 7.41 -3.77 0.77
C LEU A 136 8.01 -2.42 1.24
N THR A 137 8.62 -2.41 2.43
CA THR A 137 9.33 -1.22 2.93
C THR A 137 10.52 -0.89 2.03
N LEU A 138 11.32 -1.89 1.65
CA LEU A 138 12.44 -1.70 0.72
C LEU A 138 11.98 -1.25 -0.67
N ALA A 139 10.80 -1.67 -1.13
CA ALA A 139 10.22 -1.20 -2.37
C ALA A 139 10.00 0.33 -2.33
N ASN A 140 9.50 0.87 -1.23
CA ASN A 140 9.33 2.31 -1.07
C ASN A 140 10.67 3.08 -0.97
N VAL A 141 11.66 2.52 -0.27
CA VAL A 141 12.96 3.20 -0.06
C VAL A 141 13.88 3.10 -1.28
N LEU A 142 13.90 1.95 -1.96
CA LEU A 142 14.83 1.68 -3.07
C LEU A 142 14.10 1.44 -4.39
N GLY A 143 13.04 0.62 -4.39
CA GLY A 143 12.33 0.23 -5.60
C GLY A 143 11.71 1.42 -6.33
N VAL A 144 11.02 2.28 -5.61
CA VAL A 144 10.34 3.46 -6.18
C VAL A 144 11.35 4.49 -6.70
N PRO A 145 12.34 4.96 -5.93
CA PRO A 145 13.32 5.91 -6.44
C PRO A 145 14.15 5.36 -7.60
N LEU A 146 14.69 4.14 -7.48
CA LEU A 146 15.50 3.54 -8.53
C LEU A 146 14.69 3.24 -9.79
N GLY A 147 13.46 2.75 -9.63
CA GLY A 147 12.55 2.52 -10.75
C GLY A 147 12.15 3.83 -11.44
N THR A 148 11.92 4.91 -10.66
CA THR A 148 11.66 6.24 -11.21
C THR A 148 12.87 6.77 -11.98
N ALA A 149 14.08 6.67 -11.41
CA ALA A 149 15.31 7.08 -12.09
C ALA A 149 15.53 6.32 -13.40
N LEU A 150 15.33 4.99 -13.39
CA LEU A 150 15.43 4.15 -14.59
C LEU A 150 14.41 4.57 -15.65
N GLY A 151 13.16 4.78 -15.23
CA GLY A 151 12.08 5.18 -16.12
C GLY A 151 12.27 6.58 -16.72
N GLN A 152 12.88 7.50 -15.98
CA GLN A 152 13.24 8.83 -16.46
C GLN A 152 14.42 8.78 -17.45
N ALA A 153 15.40 7.88 -17.24
CA ALA A 153 16.59 7.76 -18.07
C ALA A 153 16.35 6.97 -19.36
N ALA A 154 15.56 5.89 -19.30
CA ALA A 154 15.41 4.93 -20.40
C ALA A 154 13.94 4.73 -20.84
N GLY A 155 13.04 5.64 -20.45
CA GLY A 155 11.60 5.55 -20.68
C GLY A 155 10.90 4.69 -19.61
N TRP A 156 9.67 5.08 -19.25
CA TRP A 156 8.91 4.45 -18.16
C TRP A 156 8.69 2.93 -18.30
N ARG A 157 8.67 2.43 -19.54
CA ARG A 157 8.54 1.00 -19.82
C ARG A 157 9.73 0.19 -19.33
N SER A 158 10.93 0.79 -19.29
CA SER A 158 12.15 0.13 -18.78
C SER A 158 12.03 -0.28 -17.32
N THR A 159 11.30 0.49 -16.54
CA THR A 159 11.02 0.16 -15.12
C THR A 159 10.23 -1.15 -14.99
N PHE A 160 9.21 -1.33 -15.83
CA PHE A 160 8.44 -2.58 -15.82
C PHE A 160 9.26 -3.78 -16.31
N TRP A 161 10.17 -3.59 -17.27
CA TRP A 161 11.15 -4.63 -17.65
C TRP A 161 12.05 -5.02 -16.47
N ALA A 162 12.55 -4.06 -15.69
CA ALA A 162 13.33 -4.35 -14.50
C ALA A 162 12.49 -5.12 -13.46
N VAL A 163 11.23 -4.74 -13.25
CA VAL A 163 10.31 -5.45 -12.36
C VAL A 163 10.05 -6.88 -12.85
N VAL A 164 9.89 -7.10 -14.15
CA VAL A 164 9.78 -8.45 -14.76
C VAL A 164 11.02 -9.27 -14.41
N ALA A 165 12.22 -8.71 -14.59
CA ALA A 165 13.47 -9.42 -14.28
C ALA A 165 13.54 -9.83 -12.79
N ILE A 166 13.19 -8.91 -11.87
CA ILE A 166 13.13 -9.21 -10.43
C ILE A 166 12.07 -10.28 -10.15
N GLY A 167 10.89 -10.19 -10.79
CA GLY A 167 9.81 -11.16 -10.67
C GLY A 167 10.23 -12.57 -11.12
N VAL A 168 10.98 -12.70 -12.22
CA VAL A 168 11.52 -13.98 -12.70
C VAL A 168 12.51 -14.56 -11.69
N VAL A 169 13.42 -13.74 -11.14
CA VAL A 169 14.35 -14.18 -10.08
C VAL A 169 13.58 -14.65 -8.85
N ALA A 170 12.55 -13.92 -8.43
CA ALA A 170 11.69 -14.28 -7.32
C ALA A 170 10.92 -15.58 -7.59
N LEU A 171 10.34 -15.76 -8.79
CA LEU A 171 9.65 -16.98 -9.20
C LEU A 171 10.56 -18.20 -9.15
N PHE A 172 11.77 -18.08 -9.71
CA PHE A 172 12.77 -19.15 -9.66
C PHE A 172 13.18 -19.48 -8.23
N GLY A 173 13.39 -18.46 -7.41
CA GLY A 173 13.70 -18.62 -6.00
C GLY A 173 12.57 -19.36 -5.24
N LEU A 174 11.30 -18.93 -5.42
CA LEU A 174 10.12 -19.60 -4.84
C LEU A 174 10.05 -21.08 -5.27
N TRP A 175 10.24 -21.34 -6.56
CA TRP A 175 10.23 -22.70 -7.09
C TRP A 175 11.32 -23.58 -6.44
N ARG A 176 12.53 -23.04 -6.27
CA ARG A 176 13.71 -23.80 -5.81
C ARG A 176 13.72 -24.00 -4.30
N VAL A 177 13.29 -23.01 -3.52
CA VAL A 177 13.56 -22.94 -2.08
C VAL A 177 12.33 -23.25 -1.22
N LEU A 178 11.08 -22.98 -1.74
CA LEU A 178 9.89 -23.26 -0.97
C LEU A 178 9.63 -24.77 -0.89
N PRO A 179 9.40 -25.32 0.33
CA PRO A 179 9.02 -26.71 0.49
C PRO A 179 7.63 -26.97 -0.12
N ALA A 180 7.41 -28.19 -0.61
CA ALA A 180 6.07 -28.62 -1.01
C ALA A 180 5.23 -28.83 0.24
N ASP A 181 4.17 -28.03 0.39
CA ASP A 181 3.23 -28.15 1.52
C ASP A 181 2.17 -29.22 1.24
N ARG A 182 1.90 -30.08 2.22
CA ARG A 182 0.93 -31.19 2.13
C ARG A 182 -0.35 -30.98 2.95
N ASN A 183 -0.37 -30.03 3.89
CA ASN A 183 -1.48 -29.86 4.82
C ASN A 183 -2.15 -28.49 4.68
N GLN A 184 -3.42 -28.50 4.29
CA GLN A 184 -4.31 -27.33 4.38
C GLN A 184 -5.26 -27.51 5.57
N THR A 185 -5.13 -26.67 6.58
CA THR A 185 -6.19 -26.46 7.57
C THR A 185 -7.27 -25.58 6.95
N ARG A 186 -8.47 -26.12 6.75
CA ARG A 186 -9.63 -25.34 6.32
C ARG A 186 -10.07 -24.42 7.46
N ALA A 187 -10.11 -23.14 7.23
CA ALA A 187 -10.77 -22.20 8.13
C ALA A 187 -12.31 -22.37 8.03
N ASP A 188 -13.01 -22.31 9.15
CA ASP A 188 -14.48 -22.30 9.15
C ASP A 188 -14.99 -20.89 8.84
N LEU A 189 -15.21 -20.63 7.55
CA LEU A 189 -15.68 -19.34 7.03
C LEU A 189 -16.98 -18.86 7.72
N ARG A 190 -17.82 -19.77 8.22
CA ARG A 190 -19.08 -19.39 8.84
C ARG A 190 -18.87 -18.73 10.22
N GLN A 191 -17.94 -19.27 11.01
CA GLN A 191 -17.59 -18.66 12.29
C GLN A 191 -16.86 -17.34 12.10
N GLU A 192 -15.95 -17.26 11.12
CA GLU A 192 -15.23 -16.03 10.80
C GLU A 192 -16.16 -14.90 10.35
N LEU A 193 -17.20 -15.19 9.56
CA LEU A 193 -18.19 -14.19 9.12
C LEU A 193 -19.04 -13.61 10.27
N LEU A 194 -19.22 -14.35 11.36
CA LEU A 194 -19.94 -13.83 12.54
C LEU A 194 -19.17 -12.72 13.26
N ALA A 195 -17.84 -12.75 13.23
CA ALA A 195 -16.97 -11.72 13.80
C ALA A 195 -17.14 -10.35 13.12
N LEU A 196 -17.69 -10.32 11.89
CA LEU A 196 -17.85 -9.07 11.12
C LEU A 196 -19.12 -8.26 11.47
N ARG A 197 -19.97 -8.74 12.38
CA ARG A 197 -21.27 -8.10 12.69
C ARG A 197 -21.17 -6.85 13.57
N GLY A 198 -20.03 -6.61 14.22
CA GLY A 198 -19.85 -5.50 15.14
C GLY A 198 -19.67 -4.15 14.41
N LEU A 199 -20.43 -3.11 14.82
CA LEU A 199 -20.23 -1.75 14.28
C LEU A 199 -18.79 -1.23 14.53
N GLY A 200 -18.17 -1.61 15.65
CA GLY A 200 -16.76 -1.26 15.94
C GLY A 200 -15.78 -1.77 14.90
N PHE A 201 -16.00 -2.96 14.36
CA PHE A 201 -15.20 -3.51 13.27
C PHE A 201 -15.30 -2.66 11.98
N TRP A 202 -16.51 -2.29 11.57
CA TRP A 202 -16.71 -1.47 10.37
C TRP A 202 -16.19 -0.04 10.53
N LEU A 203 -16.27 0.52 11.74
CA LEU A 203 -15.62 1.80 12.05
C LEU A 203 -14.08 1.68 12.01
N ALA A 204 -13.52 0.58 12.51
CA ALA A 204 -12.08 0.34 12.43
C ALA A 204 -11.62 0.19 10.97
N LEU A 205 -12.37 -0.51 10.11
CA LEU A 205 -12.09 -0.58 8.67
C LEU A 205 -12.22 0.78 7.98
N SER A 206 -13.23 1.59 8.34
CA SER A 206 -13.39 2.93 7.75
C SER A 206 -12.21 3.85 8.07
N MET A 207 -11.61 3.72 9.26
CA MET A 207 -10.36 4.42 9.59
C MET A 207 -9.25 4.08 8.62
N THR A 208 -9.09 2.79 8.28
CA THR A 208 -8.10 2.33 7.30
C THR A 208 -8.40 2.88 5.90
N VAL A 209 -9.67 2.86 5.46
CA VAL A 209 -10.08 3.41 4.15
C VAL A 209 -9.75 4.90 4.06
N PHE A 210 -10.17 5.71 5.02
CA PHE A 210 -9.95 7.16 4.98
C PHE A 210 -8.48 7.53 5.14
N PHE A 211 -7.74 6.81 5.97
CA PHE A 211 -6.29 6.96 6.09
C PHE A 211 -5.59 6.69 4.74
N ALA A 212 -5.87 5.54 4.14
CA ALA A 212 -5.25 5.16 2.87
C ALA A 212 -5.67 6.13 1.75
N ALA A 213 -6.92 6.59 1.75
CA ALA A 213 -7.40 7.62 0.83
C ALA A 213 -6.65 8.95 1.00
N SER A 214 -6.41 9.39 2.25
CA SER A 214 -5.60 10.59 2.52
C SER A 214 -4.18 10.44 1.97
N MET A 215 -3.54 9.32 2.26
CA MET A 215 -2.17 9.06 1.81
C MET A 215 -2.07 9.03 0.28
N PHE A 216 -2.96 8.29 -0.38
CA PHE A 216 -2.90 8.11 -1.84
C PHE A 216 -3.41 9.31 -2.63
N ALA A 217 -4.29 10.15 -2.07
CA ALA A 217 -4.64 11.42 -2.70
C ALA A 217 -3.40 12.28 -2.94
N LEU A 218 -2.49 12.37 -1.97
CA LEU A 218 -1.27 13.13 -2.10
C LEU A 218 -0.17 12.36 -2.84
N PHE A 219 0.06 11.08 -2.48
CA PHE A 219 1.17 10.32 -3.01
C PHE A 219 1.05 10.05 -4.52
N THR A 220 -0.16 9.84 -5.02
CA THR A 220 -0.42 9.65 -6.45
C THR A 220 0.05 10.84 -7.29
N TYR A 221 -0.12 12.05 -6.79
CA TYR A 221 0.17 13.28 -7.51
C TYR A 221 1.42 14.02 -6.99
N VAL A 222 2.25 13.35 -6.18
CA VAL A 222 3.45 13.96 -5.60
C VAL A 222 4.47 14.38 -6.67
N ALA A 223 4.67 13.56 -7.70
CA ALA A 223 5.61 13.89 -8.77
C ALA A 223 5.17 15.08 -9.62
N PRO A 224 3.92 15.17 -10.13
CA PRO A 224 3.45 16.38 -10.80
C PRO A 224 3.45 17.60 -9.88
N LEU A 225 3.07 17.48 -8.61
CA LEU A 225 3.12 18.59 -7.64
C LEU A 225 4.55 19.13 -7.49
N LEU A 226 5.53 18.26 -7.34
CA LEU A 226 6.94 18.65 -7.23
C LEU A 226 7.45 19.32 -8.52
N GLN A 227 7.08 18.81 -9.69
CA GLN A 227 7.55 19.35 -10.97
C GLN A 227 6.87 20.67 -11.32
N GLU A 228 5.56 20.77 -11.21
CA GLU A 228 4.78 21.90 -11.71
C GLU A 228 4.60 23.01 -10.67
N VAL A 229 4.55 22.69 -9.37
CA VAL A 229 4.34 23.67 -8.29
C VAL A 229 5.64 24.05 -7.61
N THR A 230 6.46 23.06 -7.23
CA THR A 230 7.73 23.30 -6.53
C THR A 230 8.87 23.66 -7.51
N GLY A 231 8.74 23.30 -8.80
CA GLY A 231 9.77 23.51 -9.81
C GLY A 231 10.95 22.53 -9.71
N VAL A 232 10.74 21.38 -9.10
CA VAL A 232 11.76 20.34 -8.95
C VAL A 232 12.01 19.64 -10.28
N SER A 233 13.28 19.48 -10.66
CA SER A 233 13.62 18.71 -11.86
C SER A 233 13.19 17.24 -11.74
N PRO A 234 12.97 16.51 -12.86
CA PRO A 234 12.65 15.09 -12.80
C PRO A 234 13.65 14.28 -11.96
N ARG A 235 14.95 14.57 -12.06
CA ARG A 235 15.98 13.92 -11.21
C ARG A 235 15.84 14.28 -9.72
N GLY A 236 15.43 15.51 -9.41
CA GLY A 236 15.14 15.94 -8.04
C GLY A 236 13.96 15.17 -7.44
N VAL A 237 12.91 14.87 -8.22
CA VAL A 237 11.78 14.05 -7.78
C VAL A 237 12.25 12.68 -7.27
N THR A 238 13.22 12.05 -7.94
CA THR A 238 13.81 10.78 -7.46
C THR A 238 14.44 10.93 -6.07
N GLY A 239 15.14 12.03 -5.80
CA GLY A 239 15.71 12.34 -4.49
C GLY A 239 14.63 12.52 -3.42
N THR A 240 13.58 13.30 -3.73
CA THR A 240 12.42 13.47 -2.84
C THR A 240 11.71 12.15 -2.54
N LEU A 241 11.54 11.28 -3.54
CA LEU A 241 10.94 9.95 -3.33
C LEU A 241 11.79 9.08 -2.40
N LEU A 242 13.12 9.16 -2.47
CA LEU A 242 14.00 8.50 -1.52
C LEU A 242 13.80 9.05 -0.09
N LEU A 243 13.72 10.38 0.05
CA LEU A 243 13.46 11.04 1.33
C LEU A 243 12.09 10.62 1.90
N ILE A 244 11.06 10.57 1.07
CA ILE A 244 9.73 10.05 1.43
C ILE A 244 9.87 8.60 1.92
N GLY A 245 10.56 7.72 1.19
CA GLY A 245 10.79 6.33 1.58
C GLY A 245 11.45 6.19 2.95
N LEU A 246 12.44 7.04 3.26
CA LEU A 246 13.07 7.11 4.58
C LEU A 246 12.07 7.56 5.66
N GLY A 247 11.23 8.56 5.35
CA GLY A 247 10.15 9.01 6.23
C GLY A 247 9.15 7.89 6.53
N LEU A 248 8.70 7.16 5.50
CA LEU A 248 7.81 6.01 5.64
C LEU A 248 8.43 4.94 6.57
N THR A 249 9.72 4.64 6.39
CA THR A 249 10.42 3.65 7.23
C THR A 249 10.48 4.09 8.69
N LEU A 250 10.87 5.34 8.93
CA LEU A 250 10.92 5.91 10.28
C LEU A 250 9.54 5.90 10.93
N GLY A 251 8.51 6.32 10.17
CA GLY A 251 7.13 6.31 10.60
C GLY A 251 6.64 4.95 11.03
N ASN A 252 6.93 3.91 10.25
CA ASN A 252 6.54 2.53 10.58
C ASN A 252 7.13 2.06 11.92
N VAL A 253 8.40 2.39 12.19
CA VAL A 253 9.07 2.06 13.46
C VAL A 253 8.47 2.83 14.64
N ILE A 254 8.25 4.13 14.47
CA ILE A 254 7.64 5.00 15.49
C ILE A 254 6.21 4.55 15.77
N GLY A 255 5.42 4.29 14.72
CA GLY A 255 4.03 3.87 14.81
C GLY A 255 3.84 2.56 15.55
N GLY A 256 4.72 1.58 15.33
CA GLY A 256 4.72 0.34 16.10
C GLY A 256 4.87 0.60 17.61
N ARG A 257 5.85 1.40 18.01
CA ARG A 257 6.08 1.75 19.42
C ARG A 257 4.92 2.55 20.03
N LEU A 258 4.35 3.48 19.27
CA LEU A 258 3.20 4.27 19.70
C LEU A 258 1.95 3.41 19.88
N ALA A 259 1.74 2.43 19.00
CA ALA A 259 0.63 1.49 19.09
C ALA A 259 0.73 0.59 20.33
N ASP A 260 1.95 0.14 20.66
CA ASP A 260 2.22 -0.64 21.87
C ASP A 260 2.03 0.17 23.15
N TRP A 261 2.27 1.50 23.10
CA TRP A 261 2.14 2.37 24.27
C TRP A 261 0.67 2.74 24.58
N ARG A 262 -0.03 3.36 23.62
CA ARG A 262 -1.45 3.79 23.77
C ARG A 262 -2.13 3.88 22.42
N LEU A 263 -2.71 2.79 21.95
CA LEU A 263 -3.25 2.65 20.60
C LEU A 263 -4.21 3.79 20.19
N ALA A 264 -5.27 4.05 20.99
CA ALA A 264 -6.29 5.04 20.64
C ALA A 264 -5.74 6.48 20.63
N THR A 265 -4.93 6.84 21.63
CA THR A 265 -4.31 8.17 21.72
C THR A 265 -3.30 8.38 20.59
N SER A 266 -2.55 7.33 20.25
CA SER A 266 -1.57 7.35 19.15
C SER A 266 -2.25 7.54 17.80
N LEU A 267 -3.35 6.84 17.52
CA LEU A 267 -4.12 7.04 16.29
C LEU A 267 -4.63 8.46 16.15
N VAL A 268 -5.16 9.06 17.22
CA VAL A 268 -5.59 10.48 17.22
C VAL A 268 -4.41 11.39 16.88
N GLY A 269 -3.27 11.25 17.57
CA GLY A 269 -2.08 12.06 17.32
C GLY A 269 -1.53 11.91 15.91
N ILE A 270 -1.50 10.68 15.40
CA ILE A 270 -1.04 10.36 14.05
C ILE A 270 -1.94 11.00 12.99
N PHE A 271 -3.27 10.90 13.12
CA PHE A 271 -4.18 11.50 12.14
C PHE A 271 -4.21 13.03 12.19
N VAL A 272 -4.02 13.62 13.37
CA VAL A 272 -3.80 15.07 13.49
C VAL A 272 -2.51 15.47 12.78
N ALA A 273 -1.40 14.78 13.02
CA ALA A 273 -0.13 15.05 12.35
C ALA A 273 -0.24 14.88 10.82
N LEU A 274 -0.93 13.81 10.36
CA LEU A 274 -1.17 13.57 8.94
C LEU A 274 -2.01 14.68 8.30
N ALA A 275 -3.09 15.11 8.96
CA ALA A 275 -3.93 16.20 8.47
C ALA A 275 -3.17 17.52 8.39
N LEU A 276 -2.41 17.86 9.42
CA LEU A 276 -1.63 19.09 9.48
C LEU A 276 -0.51 19.11 8.45
N THR A 277 0.27 18.03 8.32
CA THR A 277 1.36 17.94 7.34
C THR A 277 0.82 17.93 5.91
N SER A 278 -0.30 17.24 5.65
CA SER A 278 -0.99 17.30 4.36
C SER A 278 -1.43 18.73 4.04
N ALA A 279 -2.13 19.40 4.96
CA ALA A 279 -2.57 20.77 4.74
C ALA A 279 -1.40 21.75 4.56
N ALA A 280 -0.35 21.62 5.37
CA ALA A 280 0.82 22.49 5.30
C ALA A 280 1.47 22.48 3.92
N LEU A 281 1.42 21.36 3.21
CA LEU A 281 2.01 21.22 1.88
C LEU A 281 1.36 22.16 0.83
N ARG A 282 0.14 22.66 1.07
CA ARG A 282 -0.51 23.69 0.23
C ARG A 282 0.37 24.93 0.09
N TRP A 283 1.08 25.29 1.15
CA TRP A 283 1.94 26.48 1.21
C TRP A 283 3.42 26.12 1.12
N THR A 284 3.87 25.10 1.83
CA THR A 284 5.28 24.67 1.82
C THR A 284 5.70 24.06 0.49
N GLY A 285 4.75 23.49 -0.26
CA GLY A 285 4.98 22.92 -1.59
C GLY A 285 5.43 23.93 -2.66
N GLN A 286 5.37 25.23 -2.38
CA GLN A 286 5.80 26.29 -3.29
C GLN A 286 7.34 26.54 -3.29
N ALA A 287 8.07 25.94 -2.35
CA ALA A 287 9.50 26.07 -2.24
C ALA A 287 10.16 24.75 -1.90
N PHE A 288 11.34 24.48 -2.48
CA PHE A 288 11.99 23.16 -2.41
C PHE A 288 12.22 22.68 -0.97
N LEU A 289 12.98 23.41 -0.16
CA LEU A 289 13.33 22.95 1.19
C LEU A 289 12.14 22.78 2.14
N PRO A 290 11.16 23.71 2.20
CA PRO A 290 9.94 23.51 2.97
C PRO A 290 9.12 22.30 2.49
N ALA A 291 9.04 22.05 1.17
CA ALA A 291 8.36 20.90 0.61
C ALA A 291 9.01 19.58 1.07
N GLU A 292 10.34 19.47 0.99
CA GLU A 292 11.11 18.30 1.42
C GLU A 292 10.87 17.97 2.90
N ILE A 293 10.96 18.97 3.77
CA ILE A 293 10.73 18.82 5.22
C ILE A 293 9.30 18.35 5.47
N THR A 294 8.33 18.99 4.83
CA THR A 294 6.91 18.65 5.01
C THR A 294 6.59 17.26 4.49
N LEU A 295 7.12 16.87 3.33
CA LEU A 295 6.92 15.54 2.75
C LEU A 295 7.56 14.44 3.60
N PHE A 296 8.73 14.68 4.19
CA PHE A 296 9.35 13.75 5.12
C PHE A 296 8.49 13.54 6.38
N LEU A 297 8.01 14.63 6.99
CA LEU A 297 7.13 14.56 8.17
C LEU A 297 5.78 13.93 7.84
N TRP A 298 5.21 14.25 6.68
CA TRP A 298 3.99 13.64 6.17
C TRP A 298 4.16 12.13 5.98
N ALA A 299 5.25 11.70 5.36
CA ALA A 299 5.55 10.29 5.13
C ALA A 299 5.72 9.54 6.46
N ALA A 300 6.42 10.15 7.44
CA ALA A 300 6.56 9.59 8.77
C ALA A 300 5.20 9.46 9.49
N ALA A 301 4.36 10.49 9.44
CA ALA A 301 3.01 10.45 10.01
C ALA A 301 2.14 9.38 9.31
N ALA A 302 2.19 9.31 7.97
CA ALA A 302 1.42 8.33 7.20
C ALA A 302 1.75 6.90 7.62
N PHE A 303 3.02 6.49 7.61
CA PHE A 303 3.36 5.10 7.93
C PHE A 303 3.35 4.78 9.43
N ALA A 304 3.32 5.77 10.30
CA ALA A 304 3.03 5.53 11.71
C ALA A 304 1.61 5.00 11.94
N ALA A 305 0.65 5.29 11.05
CA ALA A 305 -0.71 4.78 11.12
C ALA A 305 -0.80 3.27 10.82
N VAL A 306 0.06 2.73 9.94
CA VAL A 306 -0.07 1.38 9.39
C VAL A 306 -0.09 0.29 10.48
N PRO A 307 0.91 0.16 11.37
CA PRO A 307 0.88 -0.86 12.42
C PRO A 307 -0.26 -0.62 13.41
N ALA A 308 -0.55 0.64 13.75
CA ALA A 308 -1.62 0.98 14.67
C ALA A 308 -3.00 0.58 14.14
N LEU A 309 -3.28 0.84 12.86
CA LEU A 309 -4.53 0.43 12.19
C LEU A 309 -4.66 -1.09 12.12
N GLN A 310 -3.58 -1.80 11.83
CA GLN A 310 -3.59 -3.26 11.79
C GLN A 310 -3.96 -3.85 13.16
N ILE A 311 -3.34 -3.35 14.24
CA ILE A 311 -3.65 -3.77 15.62
C ILE A 311 -5.10 -3.41 15.96
N ASN A 312 -5.54 -2.20 15.61
CA ASN A 312 -6.89 -1.73 15.89
C ASN A 312 -7.96 -2.62 15.27
N VAL A 313 -7.84 -2.96 13.98
CA VAL A 313 -8.81 -3.82 13.28
C VAL A 313 -8.83 -5.24 13.86
N VAL A 314 -7.66 -5.82 14.14
CA VAL A 314 -7.57 -7.16 14.77
C VAL A 314 -8.17 -7.16 16.18
N THR A 315 -8.08 -6.06 16.93
CA THR A 315 -8.68 -5.94 18.26
C THR A 315 -10.20 -6.05 18.21
N PHE A 316 -10.85 -5.51 17.19
CA PHE A 316 -12.30 -5.61 16.99
C PHE A 316 -12.76 -6.93 16.34
N GLY A 317 -11.84 -7.68 15.73
CA GLY A 317 -12.14 -8.96 15.07
C GLY A 317 -11.37 -10.14 15.65
N LYS A 318 -11.24 -10.23 16.97
CA LYS A 318 -10.42 -11.24 17.68
C LYS A 318 -10.79 -12.69 17.33
N ASP A 319 -12.04 -12.94 17.01
CA ASP A 319 -12.55 -14.29 16.72
C ASP A 319 -12.20 -14.77 15.30
N ALA A 320 -11.74 -13.86 14.42
CA ALA A 320 -11.40 -14.16 13.04
C ALA A 320 -10.15 -13.37 12.55
N PRO A 321 -9.00 -13.46 13.23
CA PRO A 321 -7.85 -12.56 12.98
C PRO A 321 -7.33 -12.63 11.54
N ASN A 322 -7.39 -13.78 10.88
CA ASN A 322 -6.94 -13.96 9.50
C ASN A 322 -7.86 -13.24 8.50
N LEU A 323 -9.18 -13.45 8.63
CA LEU A 323 -10.17 -12.79 7.77
C LEU A 323 -10.13 -11.27 7.96
N VAL A 324 -10.06 -10.82 9.20
CA VAL A 324 -10.00 -9.42 9.57
C VAL A 324 -8.75 -8.74 9.02
N SER A 325 -7.59 -9.39 9.10
CA SER A 325 -6.36 -8.88 8.49
C SER A 325 -6.46 -8.80 6.97
N THR A 326 -7.08 -9.78 6.32
CA THR A 326 -7.31 -9.79 4.87
C THR A 326 -8.26 -8.66 4.45
N LEU A 327 -9.34 -8.46 5.21
CA LEU A 327 -10.28 -7.36 4.96
C LEU A 327 -9.62 -5.98 5.18
N ASN A 328 -8.70 -5.87 6.13
CA ASN A 328 -7.95 -4.64 6.34
C ASN A 328 -7.03 -4.33 5.14
N ILE A 329 -6.38 -5.33 4.54
CA ILE A 329 -5.61 -5.15 3.29
C ILE A 329 -6.55 -4.70 2.15
N GLY A 330 -7.73 -5.28 2.05
CA GLY A 330 -8.77 -4.84 1.12
C GLY A 330 -9.19 -3.38 1.36
N ALA A 331 -9.41 -3.01 2.62
CA ALA A 331 -9.77 -1.64 3.02
C ALA A 331 -8.66 -0.62 2.68
N PHE A 332 -7.39 -0.97 2.87
CA PHE A 332 -6.26 -0.16 2.39
C PHE A 332 -6.38 0.10 0.89
N ASN A 333 -6.63 -0.92 0.09
CA ASN A 333 -6.70 -0.80 -1.36
C ASN A 333 -7.96 -0.05 -1.83
N VAL A 334 -9.10 -0.21 -1.17
CA VAL A 334 -10.28 0.64 -1.41
C VAL A 334 -9.95 2.10 -1.11
N GLY A 335 -9.23 2.37 -0.02
CA GLY A 335 -8.76 3.70 0.32
C GLY A 335 -7.77 4.24 -0.71
N ASN A 336 -6.79 3.43 -1.15
CA ASN A 336 -5.83 3.82 -2.19
C ASN A 336 -6.56 4.25 -3.47
N ALA A 337 -7.55 3.48 -3.90
CA ALA A 337 -8.37 3.81 -5.07
C ALA A 337 -9.16 5.11 -4.88
N LEU A 338 -9.83 5.25 -3.73
CA LEU A 338 -10.60 6.45 -3.37
C LEU A 338 -9.71 7.70 -3.35
N GLY A 339 -8.52 7.60 -2.76
CA GLY A 339 -7.58 8.71 -2.65
C GLY A 339 -7.05 9.17 -4.00
N ALA A 340 -6.58 8.23 -4.83
CA ALA A 340 -6.12 8.54 -6.18
C ALA A 340 -7.23 9.18 -7.02
N TRP A 341 -8.47 8.68 -6.91
CA TRP A 341 -9.63 9.24 -7.59
C TRP A 341 -9.98 10.66 -7.09
N VAL A 342 -10.05 10.87 -5.76
CA VAL A 342 -10.34 12.20 -5.17
C VAL A 342 -9.29 13.22 -5.57
N GLY A 343 -8.00 12.86 -5.53
CA GLY A 343 -6.92 13.75 -5.99
C GLY A 343 -7.08 14.12 -7.47
N GLY A 344 -7.45 13.16 -8.34
CA GLY A 344 -7.77 13.40 -9.73
C GLY A 344 -8.97 14.34 -9.93
N LEU A 345 -10.07 14.11 -9.19
CA LEU A 345 -11.24 14.97 -9.22
C LEU A 345 -10.92 16.42 -8.88
N VAL A 346 -10.10 16.66 -7.86
CA VAL A 346 -9.68 18.01 -7.46
C VAL A 346 -8.98 18.73 -8.62
N ILE A 347 -8.14 18.01 -9.35
CA ILE A 347 -7.42 18.57 -10.51
C ILE A 347 -8.38 18.79 -11.69
N ASP A 348 -9.23 17.82 -12.01
CA ASP A 348 -10.18 17.87 -13.14
C ASP A 348 -11.22 19.00 -12.98
N HIS A 349 -11.62 19.33 -11.73
CA HIS A 349 -12.51 20.46 -11.44
C HIS A 349 -11.80 21.82 -11.45
N GLY A 350 -10.55 21.89 -11.90
CA GLY A 350 -9.81 23.15 -12.04
C GLY A 350 -9.25 23.73 -10.74
N LEU A 351 -9.32 23.02 -9.61
CA LEU A 351 -8.73 23.47 -8.33
C LEU A 351 -7.19 23.35 -8.32
N GLY A 352 -6.63 22.59 -9.27
CA GLY A 352 -5.20 22.45 -9.49
C GLY A 352 -4.48 21.55 -8.47
N LEU A 353 -3.22 21.27 -8.77
CA LEU A 353 -2.36 20.40 -7.94
C LEU A 353 -2.19 20.92 -6.50
N THR A 354 -2.22 22.22 -6.30
CA THR A 354 -2.06 22.86 -4.98
C THR A 354 -3.24 22.63 -4.04
N ALA A 355 -4.40 22.19 -4.53
CA ALA A 355 -5.56 21.85 -3.71
C ALA A 355 -5.58 20.37 -3.29
N VAL A 356 -4.83 19.50 -3.97
CA VAL A 356 -4.73 18.05 -3.64
C VAL A 356 -4.29 17.83 -2.17
N PRO A 357 -3.29 18.55 -1.62
CA PRO A 357 -2.92 18.44 -0.20
C PRO A 357 -4.07 18.74 0.77
N LEU A 358 -4.96 19.68 0.44
CA LEU A 358 -6.13 20.00 1.27
C LEU A 358 -7.18 18.89 1.23
N ALA A 359 -7.40 18.26 0.07
CA ALA A 359 -8.27 17.10 -0.05
C ALA A 359 -7.72 15.91 0.77
N ALA A 360 -6.41 15.65 0.69
CA ALA A 360 -5.74 14.66 1.51
C ALA A 360 -5.91 14.93 3.02
N SER A 361 -5.77 16.19 3.44
CA SER A 361 -6.03 16.62 4.82
C SER A 361 -7.48 16.37 5.25
N GLY A 362 -8.46 16.70 4.40
CA GLY A 362 -9.87 16.41 4.66
C GLY A 362 -10.15 14.92 4.88
N LEU A 363 -9.54 14.05 4.07
CA LEU A 363 -9.63 12.59 4.24
C LEU A 363 -8.97 12.11 5.54
N ALA A 364 -7.84 12.70 5.95
CA ALA A 364 -7.23 12.41 7.25
C ALA A 364 -8.13 12.83 8.42
N LEU A 365 -8.85 13.95 8.31
CA LEU A 365 -9.84 14.36 9.30
C LEU A 365 -11.02 13.40 9.37
N LEU A 366 -11.46 12.80 8.26
CA LEU A 366 -12.47 11.73 8.28
C LEU A 366 -11.96 10.49 9.03
N ALA A 367 -10.70 10.11 8.85
CA ALA A 367 -10.07 9.03 9.62
C ALA A 367 -10.03 9.38 11.14
N LEU A 368 -9.72 10.63 11.48
CA LEU A 368 -9.74 11.11 12.86
C LEU A 368 -11.16 11.04 13.46
N ILE A 369 -12.17 11.47 12.72
CA ILE A 369 -13.58 11.39 13.15
C ILE A 369 -13.98 9.93 13.41
N ALA A 370 -13.65 9.01 12.48
CA ALA A 370 -13.91 7.58 12.67
C ALA A 370 -13.22 7.04 13.94
N THR A 371 -12.00 7.50 14.24
CA THR A 371 -11.26 7.14 15.46
C THR A 371 -11.99 7.60 16.72
N LEU A 372 -12.43 8.84 16.76
CA LEU A 372 -13.16 9.40 17.90
C LEU A 372 -14.50 8.70 18.13
N LEU A 373 -15.23 8.37 17.04
CA LEU A 373 -16.47 7.60 17.11
C LEU A 373 -16.23 6.18 17.66
N THR A 374 -15.19 5.50 17.21
CA THR A 374 -14.81 4.17 17.71
C THR A 374 -14.47 4.21 19.19
N ALA A 375 -13.68 5.19 19.64
CA ALA A 375 -13.33 5.38 21.04
C ALA A 375 -14.57 5.68 21.92
N SER A 376 -15.52 6.47 21.41
CA SER A 376 -16.76 6.78 22.14
C SER A 376 -17.65 5.55 22.30
N GLN A 377 -17.73 4.68 21.30
CA GLN A 377 -18.49 3.42 21.38
C GLN A 377 -17.86 2.40 22.32
N ALA A 378 -16.54 2.25 22.31
CA ALA A 378 -15.81 1.37 23.23
C ALA A 378 -16.08 1.74 24.69
N ARG A 379 -16.16 3.04 25.00
CA ARG A 379 -16.55 3.52 26.33
C ARG A 379 -17.99 3.18 26.70
N LYS A 380 -18.95 3.30 25.75
CA LYS A 380 -20.38 3.00 25.99
C LYS A 380 -20.66 1.50 26.17
N SER A 381 -19.90 0.64 25.50
CA SER A 381 -20.06 -0.81 25.56
C SER A 381 -19.33 -1.47 26.75
N GLY A 382 -18.70 -0.71 27.63
CA GLY A 382 -17.96 -1.25 28.77
C GLY A 382 -16.72 -2.07 28.41
N LEU A 383 -16.35 -2.10 27.14
CA LEU A 383 -15.07 -2.62 26.66
C LEU A 383 -14.01 -1.58 27.07
N ALA A 384 -13.52 -1.69 28.32
CA ALA A 384 -12.42 -0.87 28.79
C ALA A 384 -11.30 -0.93 27.75
N THR A 385 -11.06 0.18 27.08
CA THR A 385 -9.86 0.36 26.30
C THR A 385 -8.70 0.11 27.25
N ALA A 386 -7.90 -0.92 26.98
CA ALA A 386 -6.64 -1.11 27.66
C ALA A 386 -5.88 0.21 27.54
N SER A 387 -5.86 0.94 28.68
CA SER A 387 -5.20 2.24 28.85
C SER A 387 -3.70 2.10 28.76
#